data_6d3e1e5e4f62233208a459c30768459c
#
_entry.id   6d3e1e5e4f62233208a459c30768459c
#
_cell.length_a   1.000
_cell.length_b   1.000
_cell.length_c   1.000
_cell.angle_alpha   90.00
_cell.angle_beta   90.00
_cell.angle_gamma   90.00
#
_symmetry.space_group_name_H-M   'P 1'
#
loop_
_entity.id
_entity.type
_entity.pdbx_description
1 polymer ?
#
loop_
_entity_poly.entity_id
_entity_poly.type
_entity_poly.pdbx_seq_one_letter_code
_entity_poly.pdbx_strand_id
1 'polypeptide(L)'
;MKKLSLLFAVIMLLSCFASCNAKEYENFQELNNGSKIQRGNITYSFYGALPDYSMIGKQIGIVDGDKKHKIFEVKGFSSDEWIIEYLYVIMSVYTLYKSDTVIEIPDEFK
;
A
#
# COMPACT_ATOMS: atom_id res chain seq x y z
N MET A 1 6.85 39.91 -25.53
CA MET A 1 7.28 38.52 -25.66
C MET A 1 7.86 37.94 -24.39
N LYS A 2 8.65 38.67 -23.62
CA LYS A 2 9.17 38.20 -22.33
C LYS A 2 8.08 37.93 -21.28
N LYS A 3 6.94 38.65 -21.34
CA LYS A 3 5.81 38.44 -20.41
C LYS A 3 5.06 37.14 -20.64
N LEU A 4 5.03 36.64 -21.86
CA LEU A 4 4.36 35.39 -22.22
C LEU A 4 5.13 34.17 -21.73
N SER A 5 6.48 34.15 -21.77
CA SER A 5 7.28 33.05 -21.28
C SER A 5 7.27 32.98 -19.77
N LEU A 6 7.15 34.09 -19.05
CA LEU A 6 7.02 34.12 -17.61
C LEU A 6 5.69 33.55 -17.15
N LEU A 7 4.60 33.88 -17.82
CA LEU A 7 3.26 33.35 -17.54
C LEU A 7 3.21 31.85 -17.77
N PHE A 8 3.84 31.36 -18.81
CA PHE A 8 3.90 29.94 -19.13
C PHE A 8 4.70 29.16 -18.09
N ALA A 9 5.81 29.72 -17.60
CA ALA A 9 6.60 29.09 -16.55
C ALA A 9 5.84 29.03 -15.22
N VAL A 10 5.06 30.04 -14.88
CA VAL A 10 4.24 30.06 -13.66
C VAL A 10 3.11 29.03 -13.73
N ILE A 11 2.48 28.87 -14.89
CA ILE A 11 1.42 27.85 -15.09
C ILE A 11 2.00 26.44 -14.98
N MET A 12 3.19 26.19 -15.52
CA MET A 12 3.87 24.90 -15.39
C MET A 12 4.24 24.58 -13.95
N LEU A 13 4.71 25.57 -13.19
CA LEU A 13 5.03 25.42 -11.77
C LEU A 13 3.78 25.08 -10.93
N LEU A 14 2.67 25.76 -11.21
CA LEU A 14 1.39 25.46 -10.54
C LEU A 14 0.87 24.06 -10.85
N SER A 15 1.05 23.58 -12.07
CA SER A 15 0.67 22.22 -12.46
C SER A 15 1.50 21.16 -11.72
N CYS A 16 2.80 21.41 -11.52
CA CYS A 16 3.66 20.51 -10.74
C CYS A 16 3.23 20.46 -9.27
N PHE A 17 2.87 21.56 -8.66
CA PHE A 17 2.38 21.59 -7.29
C PHE A 17 1.05 20.85 -7.12
N ALA A 18 0.14 20.97 -8.06
CA ALA A 18 -1.14 20.26 -8.01
C ALA A 18 -0.96 18.74 -8.12
N SER A 19 -0.03 18.26 -8.95
CA SER A 19 0.24 16.83 -9.06
C SER A 19 1.01 16.26 -7.85
N CYS A 20 1.82 17.06 -7.17
CA CYS A 20 2.54 16.63 -5.97
C CYS A 20 1.63 16.49 -4.74
N ASN A 21 0.48 17.15 -4.72
CA ASN A 21 -0.47 17.08 -3.59
C ASN A 21 -1.44 15.90 -3.69
N ALA A 22 -1.55 15.27 -4.84
CA ALA A 22 -2.39 14.09 -5.02
C ALA A 22 -1.61 12.86 -4.56
N LYS A 23 -1.93 12.35 -3.37
CA LYS A 23 -1.39 11.06 -2.89
C LYS A 23 -1.99 9.94 -3.72
N GLU A 24 -1.20 9.39 -4.61
CA GLU A 24 -1.56 8.16 -5.30
C GLU A 24 -0.96 6.99 -4.55
N TYR A 25 -1.83 6.08 -4.10
CA TYR A 25 -1.40 4.84 -3.51
C TYR A 25 -1.13 3.82 -4.60
N GLU A 26 -0.14 2.96 -4.38
CA GLU A 26 0.15 1.87 -5.28
C GLU A 26 -1.04 0.91 -5.34
N ASN A 27 -1.34 0.38 -6.53
CA ASN A 27 -2.45 -0.54 -6.72
C ASN A 27 -1.95 -1.98 -6.61
N PHE A 28 -2.42 -2.69 -5.60
CA PHE A 28 -2.18 -4.12 -5.42
C PHE A 28 -3.32 -4.91 -6.04
N GLN A 29 -3.07 -6.13 -6.44
CA GLN A 29 -4.07 -7.00 -7.04
C GLN A 29 -4.40 -8.18 -6.13
N GLU A 30 -5.68 -8.42 -5.93
CA GLU A 30 -6.15 -9.60 -5.20
C GLU A 30 -6.22 -10.79 -6.15
N LEU A 31 -5.68 -11.94 -5.71
CA LEU A 31 -5.67 -13.19 -6.46
C LEU A 31 -6.29 -14.30 -5.61
N ASN A 32 -6.81 -15.34 -6.28
CA ASN A 32 -7.31 -16.56 -5.64
C ASN A 32 -8.31 -16.29 -4.50
N ASN A 33 -9.30 -15.42 -4.77
CA ASN A 33 -10.38 -15.07 -3.83
C ASN A 33 -9.85 -14.51 -2.49
N GLY A 34 -8.78 -13.72 -2.55
CA GLY A 34 -8.22 -13.04 -1.38
C GLY A 34 -7.16 -13.83 -0.62
N SER A 35 -6.82 -15.05 -1.05
CA SER A 35 -5.74 -15.80 -0.41
C SER A 35 -4.36 -15.29 -0.79
N LYS A 36 -4.26 -14.51 -1.88
CA LYS A 36 -3.01 -13.91 -2.36
C LYS A 36 -3.23 -12.48 -2.80
N ILE A 37 -2.18 -11.67 -2.63
CA ILE A 37 -2.12 -10.28 -3.10
C ILE A 37 -0.82 -10.13 -3.89
N GLN A 38 -0.89 -9.44 -5.04
CA GLN A 38 0.26 -9.23 -5.90
C GLN A 38 0.61 -7.75 -6.02
N ARG A 39 1.90 -7.46 -5.93
CA ARG A 39 2.48 -6.13 -6.15
C ARG A 39 3.64 -6.28 -7.12
N GLY A 40 3.42 -5.94 -8.40
CA GLY A 40 4.45 -6.16 -9.41
C GLY A 40 4.90 -7.62 -9.46
N ASN A 41 6.17 -7.88 -9.17
CA ASN A 41 6.75 -9.22 -9.17
C ASN A 41 6.61 -9.94 -7.82
N ILE A 42 6.09 -9.27 -6.80
CA ILE A 42 6.00 -9.83 -5.46
C ILE A 42 4.60 -10.38 -5.25
N THR A 43 4.51 -11.63 -4.83
CA THR A 43 3.26 -12.28 -4.45
C THR A 43 3.28 -12.52 -2.94
N TYR A 44 2.23 -12.05 -2.27
CA TYR A 44 2.03 -12.24 -0.84
C TYR A 44 0.92 -13.25 -0.63
N SER A 45 1.11 -14.16 0.32
CA SER A 45 0.11 -15.14 0.70
C SER A 45 -0.46 -14.82 2.07
N PHE A 46 -1.73 -15.13 2.28
CA PHE A 46 -2.38 -15.00 3.57
C PHE A 46 -1.56 -15.74 4.64
N TYR A 47 -1.29 -15.05 5.73
CA TYR A 47 -0.57 -15.62 6.86
C TYR A 47 -1.49 -15.80 8.07
N GLY A 48 -2.20 -14.76 8.47
CA GLY A 48 -3.10 -14.83 9.61
C GLY A 48 -3.56 -13.47 10.09
N ALA A 49 -4.17 -13.46 11.27
CA ALA A 49 -4.58 -12.20 11.88
C ALA A 49 -3.37 -11.43 12.38
N LEU A 50 -3.47 -10.09 12.36
CA LEU A 50 -2.44 -9.23 12.91
C LEU A 50 -2.39 -9.39 14.44
N PRO A 51 -1.22 -9.75 15.02
CA PRO A 51 -1.14 -10.00 16.45
C PRO A 51 -1.36 -8.76 17.32
N ASP A 52 -0.92 -7.60 16.83
CA ASP A 52 -0.99 -6.34 17.60
C ASP A 52 -1.21 -5.18 16.65
N TYR A 53 -2.24 -4.39 16.89
CA TYR A 53 -2.58 -3.24 16.05
C TYR A 53 -1.54 -2.12 16.12
N SER A 54 -0.68 -2.10 17.14
CA SER A 54 0.44 -1.16 17.21
C SER A 54 1.47 -1.39 16.09
N MET A 55 1.44 -2.54 15.44
CA MET A 55 2.32 -2.87 14.32
C MET A 55 1.88 -2.23 13.00
N ILE A 56 0.71 -1.63 12.94
CA ILE A 56 0.22 -0.99 11.72
C ILE A 56 1.05 0.27 11.44
N GLY A 57 1.74 0.27 10.30
CA GLY A 57 2.51 1.40 9.82
C GLY A 57 1.69 2.34 8.95
N LYS A 58 2.35 3.00 8.02
CA LYS A 58 1.66 3.91 7.10
C LYS A 58 0.96 3.14 5.98
N GLN A 59 -0.09 3.71 5.43
CA GLN A 59 -0.74 3.17 4.25
C GLN A 59 0.17 3.32 3.03
N ILE A 60 0.37 2.22 2.30
CA ILE A 60 1.23 2.19 1.11
C ILE A 60 0.45 1.87 -0.16
N GLY A 61 -0.76 1.36 -0.07
CA GLY A 61 -1.49 0.97 -1.25
C GLY A 61 -2.98 0.78 -1.04
N ILE A 62 -3.64 0.44 -2.14
CA ILE A 62 -5.04 0.02 -2.21
C ILE A 62 -5.10 -1.27 -3.03
N VAL A 63 -6.21 -1.99 -2.96
CA VAL A 63 -6.38 -3.26 -3.68
C VAL A 63 -7.42 -3.08 -4.78
N ASP A 64 -7.07 -3.48 -6.01
CA ASP A 64 -7.99 -3.47 -7.18
C ASP A 64 -8.66 -2.11 -7.40
N GLY A 65 -7.94 -1.02 -7.13
CA GLY A 65 -8.46 0.33 -7.29
C GLY A 65 -9.49 0.76 -6.26
N ASP A 66 -9.78 -0.07 -5.27
CA ASP A 66 -10.76 0.23 -4.22
C ASP A 66 -10.10 0.99 -3.07
N LYS A 67 -10.48 2.25 -2.88
CA LYS A 67 -9.93 3.11 -1.82
C LYS A 67 -10.29 2.65 -0.41
N LYS A 68 -11.29 1.79 -0.25
CA LYS A 68 -11.70 1.22 1.04
C LYS A 68 -10.92 -0.04 1.39
N HIS A 69 -10.27 -0.66 0.41
CA HIS A 69 -9.47 -1.85 0.58
C HIS A 69 -7.99 -1.44 0.64
N LYS A 70 -7.46 -1.29 1.84
CA LYS A 70 -6.18 -0.61 2.08
C LYS A 70 -5.07 -1.59 2.39
N ILE A 71 -3.86 -1.22 1.99
CA ILE A 71 -2.63 -1.94 2.33
C ILE A 71 -1.75 -1.04 3.17
N PHE A 72 -1.28 -1.58 4.30
CA PHE A 72 -0.37 -0.89 5.22
C PHE A 72 0.94 -1.66 5.32
N GLU A 73 2.02 -0.93 5.62
CA GLU A 73 3.26 -1.58 6.00
C GLU A 73 3.20 -2.06 7.46
N VAL A 74 4.04 -3.03 7.78
CA VAL A 74 4.24 -3.49 9.17
C VAL A 74 5.43 -2.73 9.74
N LYS A 75 5.25 -2.06 10.87
CA LYS A 75 6.33 -1.30 11.52
C LYS A 75 7.52 -2.21 11.81
N GLY A 76 8.70 -1.79 11.38
CA GLY A 76 9.93 -2.53 11.60
C GLY A 76 10.22 -3.62 10.58
N PHE A 77 9.37 -3.81 9.57
CA PHE A 77 9.56 -4.82 8.53
C PHE A 77 9.49 -4.18 7.14
N SER A 78 10.19 -4.77 6.19
CA SER A 78 10.10 -4.36 4.79
C SER A 78 8.74 -4.69 4.21
N SER A 79 8.14 -3.76 3.47
CA SER A 79 6.89 -4.02 2.75
C SER A 79 7.04 -5.00 1.60
N ASP A 80 8.27 -5.32 1.19
CA ASP A 80 8.53 -6.39 0.23
C ASP A 80 8.38 -7.79 0.85
N GLU A 81 8.38 -7.87 2.16
CA GLU A 81 8.28 -9.15 2.90
C GLU A 81 6.93 -9.33 3.58
N TRP A 82 6.43 -8.27 4.24
CA TRP A 82 5.20 -8.33 5.04
C TRP A 82 4.33 -7.12 4.76
N ILE A 83 3.03 -7.35 4.60
CA ILE A 83 2.04 -6.29 4.44
C ILE A 83 0.82 -6.60 5.28
N ILE A 84 0.03 -5.56 5.57
CA ILE A 84 -1.24 -5.66 6.28
C ILE A 84 -2.35 -5.25 5.34
N GLU A 85 -3.34 -6.11 5.19
CA GLU A 85 -4.56 -5.80 4.46
C GLU A 85 -5.64 -5.34 5.41
N TYR A 86 -6.28 -4.22 5.10
CA TYR A 86 -7.45 -3.74 5.80
C TYR A 86 -8.65 -3.79 4.86
N LEU A 87 -9.64 -4.57 5.23
CA LEU A 87 -10.89 -4.68 4.48
C LEU A 87 -12.05 -4.31 5.38
N TYR A 88 -12.78 -3.27 4.97
CA TYR A 88 -13.98 -2.84 5.67
C TYR A 88 -15.21 -3.37 4.93
N VAL A 89 -15.83 -4.41 5.48
CA VAL A 89 -17.08 -4.97 4.95
C VAL A 89 -18.17 -4.79 6.02
N ILE A 90 -18.28 -5.72 6.94
CA ILE A 90 -19.21 -5.66 8.08
C ILE A 90 -18.44 -5.26 9.34
N MET A 91 -17.21 -5.74 9.45
CA MET A 91 -16.28 -5.41 10.53
C MET A 91 -14.92 -5.06 9.96
N SER A 92 -14.20 -4.16 10.63
CA SER A 92 -12.84 -3.82 10.27
C SER A 92 -11.92 -5.00 10.59
N VAL A 93 -11.26 -5.56 9.58
CA VAL A 93 -10.36 -6.71 9.74
C VAL A 93 -8.99 -6.34 9.21
N TYR A 94 -7.98 -6.53 10.05
CA TYR A 94 -6.57 -6.39 9.68
C TYR A 94 -5.96 -7.77 9.54
N THR A 95 -5.44 -8.07 8.36
CA THR A 95 -4.89 -9.37 8.01
C THR A 95 -3.44 -9.24 7.60
N LEU A 96 -2.60 -10.13 8.09
CA LEU A 96 -1.18 -10.16 7.78
C LEU A 96 -0.93 -11.06 6.58
N TYR A 97 -0.20 -10.55 5.59
CA TYR A 97 0.23 -11.28 4.40
C TYR A 97 1.74 -11.34 4.35
N LYS A 98 2.27 -12.47 3.91
CA LYS A 98 3.69 -12.74 3.82
C LYS A 98 4.10 -12.94 2.37
N SER A 99 5.20 -12.31 1.95
CA SER A 99 5.80 -12.58 0.64
C SER A 99 6.19 -14.06 0.53
N ASP A 100 5.96 -14.64 -0.64
CA ASP A 100 6.28 -16.05 -0.89
C ASP A 100 7.78 -16.33 -0.84
N THR A 101 8.63 -15.29 -0.89
CA THR A 101 10.09 -15.44 -0.76
C THR A 101 10.57 -15.50 0.69
N VAL A 102 9.73 -15.17 1.67
CA VAL A 102 10.10 -15.20 3.08
C VAL A 102 10.02 -16.64 3.59
N ILE A 103 11.14 -17.15 4.08
CA ILE A 103 11.27 -18.51 4.59
C ILE A 103 11.15 -18.55 6.12
N GLU A 104 11.81 -17.60 6.80
CA GLU A 104 11.82 -17.54 8.26
C GLU A 104 10.75 -16.61 8.77
N ILE A 105 9.97 -17.10 9.73
CA ILE A 105 8.92 -16.31 10.37
C ILE A 105 9.50 -15.62 11.60
N PRO A 106 9.41 -14.27 11.69
CA PRO A 106 9.83 -13.56 12.90
C PRO A 106 9.05 -14.00 14.14
N ASP A 107 9.70 -13.91 15.29
CA ASP A 107 9.10 -14.33 16.57
C ASP A 107 7.83 -13.53 16.88
N GLU A 108 7.77 -12.27 16.45
CA GLU A 108 6.62 -11.39 16.64
C GLU A 108 5.33 -11.94 15.99
N PHE A 109 5.46 -12.83 15.00
CA PHE A 109 4.34 -13.41 14.27
C PHE A 109 4.08 -14.87 14.60
N LYS A 110 4.87 -15.45 15.49
CA LYS A 110 4.68 -16.86 15.91
C LYS A 110 3.64 -17.02 17.00
#